data_a73eaa129e49adb5a1c4818d96a62dba
#
_entry.id   a73eaa129e49adb5a1c4818d96a62dba
#
_cell.length_a   1.000
_cell.length_b   1.000
_cell.length_c   1.000
_cell.angle_alpha   90.00
_cell.angle_beta   90.00
_cell.angle_gamma   90.00
#
_symmetry.space_group_name_H-M   'P 1'
#
loop_
_entity.id
_entity.type
_entity.pdbx_description
1 polymer ?
#
loop_
_entity_poly.entity_id
_entity_poly.type
_entity_poly.pdbx_seq_one_letter_code
_entity_poly.pdbx_strand_id
1 'polypeptide(L)'
;MAARRQALRLAARALEQRLNADTSDHAGPELSCSCGEPAQYRGRHEKTFESVLGPLRLERAYYHCANCQGGFCPRDRALRLELFSLTPFSLTPGVVRMTGSTAAIMSFEESSTLLHELAGVEVSVSQVQRAAEALGVEIAADERVCVERMGEIAPTMYLGMDGTGVPMRPSEVAGRSGKQPDRSPRTREAKVVTV
;
A
#
# COMPACT_ATOMS: atom_id res chain seq x y z
N MET A 1 -6.90 -23.46 -14.64
CA MET A 1 -6.04 -22.26 -14.46
C MET A 1 -5.88 -21.42 -15.73
N ALA A 2 -5.60 -22.01 -16.91
CA ALA A 2 -5.39 -21.26 -18.17
C ALA A 2 -6.60 -20.38 -18.58
N ALA A 3 -7.81 -20.92 -18.58
CA ALA A 3 -9.04 -20.20 -18.95
C ALA A 3 -9.31 -18.98 -18.04
N ARG A 4 -9.10 -19.12 -16.72
CA ARG A 4 -9.23 -18.00 -15.77
C ARG A 4 -8.26 -16.87 -16.12
N ARG A 5 -6.97 -17.18 -16.34
CA ARG A 5 -5.96 -16.17 -16.71
C ARG A 5 -6.33 -15.46 -18.02
N GLN A 6 -6.85 -16.20 -18.99
CA GLN A 6 -7.26 -15.61 -20.25
C GLN A 6 -8.46 -14.68 -20.09
N ALA A 7 -9.46 -15.06 -19.29
CA ALA A 7 -10.61 -14.21 -18.98
C ALA A 7 -10.19 -12.91 -18.25
N LEU A 8 -9.31 -13.02 -17.27
CA LEU A 8 -8.77 -11.85 -16.54
C LEU A 8 -8.02 -10.91 -17.49
N ARG A 9 -7.18 -11.44 -18.40
CA ARG A 9 -6.48 -10.63 -19.40
C ARG A 9 -7.43 -9.91 -20.36
N LEU A 10 -8.52 -10.54 -20.78
CA LEU A 10 -9.54 -9.88 -21.59
C LEU A 10 -10.23 -8.76 -20.83
N ALA A 11 -10.60 -9.01 -19.58
CA ALA A 11 -11.18 -7.99 -18.70
C ALA A 11 -10.22 -6.82 -18.46
N ALA A 12 -8.93 -7.10 -18.22
CA ALA A 12 -7.90 -6.08 -18.07
C ALA A 12 -7.79 -5.20 -19.31
N ARG A 13 -7.72 -5.80 -20.50
CA ARG A 13 -7.67 -5.06 -21.79
C ARG A 13 -8.91 -4.20 -22.01
N ALA A 14 -10.11 -4.72 -21.74
CA ALA A 14 -11.35 -3.95 -21.89
C ALA A 14 -11.38 -2.75 -20.94
N LEU A 15 -10.93 -2.94 -19.68
CA LEU A 15 -10.82 -1.86 -18.70
C LEU A 15 -9.76 -0.83 -19.13
N GLU A 16 -8.60 -1.27 -19.56
CA GLU A 16 -7.51 -0.42 -20.07
C GLU A 16 -7.98 0.44 -21.24
N GLN A 17 -8.64 -0.15 -22.23
CA GLN A 17 -9.18 0.58 -23.38
C GLN A 17 -10.21 1.63 -22.94
N ARG A 18 -11.11 1.27 -22.02
CA ARG A 18 -12.12 2.20 -21.52
C ARG A 18 -11.50 3.36 -20.75
N LEU A 19 -10.54 3.08 -19.88
CA LEU A 19 -9.86 4.12 -19.08
C LEU A 19 -8.99 5.03 -19.96
N ASN A 20 -8.31 4.48 -20.97
CA ASN A 20 -7.47 5.28 -21.87
C ASN A 20 -8.28 6.08 -22.89
N ALA A 21 -9.48 5.63 -23.25
CA ALA A 21 -10.41 6.39 -24.08
C ALA A 21 -11.01 7.62 -23.37
N ASP A 22 -11.06 7.59 -22.04
CA ASP A 22 -11.49 8.73 -21.23
C ASP A 22 -10.32 9.71 -21.05
N THR A 23 -10.43 10.91 -21.61
CA THR A 23 -9.42 11.97 -21.49
C THR A 23 -9.84 13.08 -20.55
N SER A 24 -10.87 12.90 -19.73
CA SER A 24 -11.41 13.89 -18.79
C SER A 24 -10.43 14.30 -17.67
N ASP A 25 -9.35 13.54 -17.50
CA ASP A 25 -8.24 13.86 -16.59
C ASP A 25 -7.36 15.04 -17.08
N HIS A 26 -7.54 15.49 -18.34
CA HIS A 26 -6.96 16.72 -18.84
C HIS A 26 -7.90 17.89 -18.58
N ALA A 27 -7.64 18.66 -17.54
CA ALA A 27 -8.49 19.77 -17.09
C ALA A 27 -7.94 21.15 -17.51
N GLY A 28 -7.27 21.21 -18.67
CA GLY A 28 -6.73 22.44 -19.22
C GLY A 28 -5.19 22.53 -19.15
N PRO A 29 -4.60 23.67 -19.55
CA PRO A 29 -3.15 23.83 -19.64
C PRO A 29 -2.46 23.92 -18.28
N GLU A 30 -3.19 24.31 -17.24
CA GLU A 30 -2.66 24.53 -15.89
C GLU A 30 -3.65 24.00 -14.83
N LEU A 31 -3.10 23.47 -13.74
CA LEU A 31 -3.82 23.04 -12.54
C LEU A 31 -3.09 23.49 -11.28
N SER A 32 -3.84 23.74 -10.20
CA SER A 32 -3.26 24.05 -8.90
C SER A 32 -2.43 22.88 -8.35
N CYS A 33 -1.18 23.16 -8.01
CA CYS A 33 -0.30 22.24 -7.29
C CYS A 33 -0.61 22.25 -5.79
N SER A 34 -0.20 21.23 -5.06
CA SER A 34 -0.29 21.16 -3.60
C SER A 34 0.51 22.26 -2.88
N CYS A 35 1.52 22.86 -3.53
CA CYS A 35 2.26 24.00 -3.00
C CYS A 35 1.58 25.36 -3.21
N GLY A 36 0.39 25.41 -3.84
CA GLY A 36 -0.37 26.62 -4.13
C GLY A 36 -0.07 27.24 -5.51
N GLU A 37 1.06 26.90 -6.14
CA GLU A 37 1.46 27.43 -7.43
C GLU A 37 0.88 26.64 -8.61
N PRO A 38 0.78 27.23 -9.83
CA PRO A 38 0.28 26.52 -11.00
C PRO A 38 1.24 25.46 -11.48
N ALA A 39 0.73 24.26 -11.74
CA ALA A 39 1.41 23.19 -12.44
C ALA A 39 0.97 23.13 -13.89
N GLN A 40 1.91 23.05 -14.81
CA GLN A 40 1.67 23.06 -16.25
C GLN A 40 1.52 21.65 -16.81
N TYR A 41 0.60 21.49 -17.73
CA TYR A 41 0.45 20.25 -18.50
C TYR A 41 1.69 19.94 -19.33
N ARG A 42 2.19 18.71 -19.22
CA ARG A 42 3.41 18.23 -19.90
C ARG A 42 3.17 17.01 -20.81
N GLY A 43 1.93 16.76 -21.16
CA GLY A 43 1.56 15.64 -22.02
C GLY A 43 0.93 14.49 -21.27
N ARG A 44 0.71 13.37 -21.98
CA ARG A 44 0.22 12.14 -21.38
C ARG A 44 1.38 11.21 -21.09
N HIS A 45 1.40 10.64 -19.89
CA HIS A 45 2.41 9.70 -19.45
C HIS A 45 1.81 8.32 -19.20
N GLU A 46 2.40 7.31 -19.80
CA GLU A 46 2.03 5.92 -19.58
C GLU A 46 2.65 5.40 -18.28
N LYS A 47 1.87 4.63 -17.53
CA LYS A 47 2.35 3.86 -16.37
C LYS A 47 1.59 2.56 -16.24
N THR A 48 2.30 1.49 -15.89
CA THR A 48 1.71 0.19 -15.60
C THR A 48 1.38 0.07 -14.12
N PHE A 49 0.17 -0.41 -13.85
CA PHE A 49 -0.34 -0.70 -12.50
C PHE A 49 -0.68 -2.17 -12.41
N GLU A 50 -0.24 -2.82 -11.33
CA GLU A 50 -0.68 -4.18 -11.05
C GLU A 50 -2.08 -4.13 -10.44
N SER A 51 -3.02 -4.84 -11.06
CA SER A 51 -4.42 -4.91 -10.64
C SER A 51 -4.87 -6.33 -10.37
N VAL A 52 -6.03 -6.49 -9.78
CA VAL A 52 -6.65 -7.82 -9.55
C VAL A 52 -6.99 -8.56 -10.86
N LEU A 53 -6.96 -7.87 -11.99
CA LEU A 53 -7.14 -8.44 -13.33
C LEU A 53 -5.80 -8.72 -14.03
N GLY A 54 -4.68 -8.33 -13.43
CA GLY A 54 -3.34 -8.30 -14.00
C GLY A 54 -2.89 -6.88 -14.32
N PRO A 55 -1.76 -6.72 -15.04
CA PRO A 55 -1.19 -5.41 -15.34
C PRO A 55 -2.11 -4.58 -16.24
N LEU A 56 -2.30 -3.30 -15.86
CA LEU A 56 -3.03 -2.28 -16.60
C LEU A 56 -2.08 -1.16 -17.00
N ARG A 57 -2.04 -0.81 -18.29
CA ARG A 57 -1.25 0.29 -18.84
C ARG A 57 -2.15 1.50 -19.04
N LEU A 58 -1.98 2.51 -18.19
CA LEU A 58 -2.80 3.71 -18.20
C LEU A 58 -2.04 4.92 -18.71
N GLU A 59 -2.60 5.58 -19.72
CA GLU A 59 -2.18 6.90 -20.16
C GLU A 59 -2.88 7.97 -19.33
N ARG A 60 -2.10 8.86 -18.73
CA ARG A 60 -2.62 9.86 -17.79
C ARG A 60 -2.08 11.23 -18.11
N ALA A 61 -2.93 12.26 -18.00
CA ALA A 61 -2.49 13.64 -18.09
C ALA A 61 -1.48 13.93 -16.96
N TYR A 62 -0.30 14.44 -17.31
CA TYR A 62 0.76 14.76 -16.38
C TYR A 62 0.96 16.26 -16.25
N TYR A 63 0.99 16.75 -15.04
CA TYR A 63 1.22 18.15 -14.70
C TYR A 63 2.49 18.27 -13.86
N HIS A 64 3.31 19.26 -14.17
CA HIS A 64 4.58 19.55 -13.49
C HIS A 64 4.57 20.99 -12.95
N CYS A 65 4.91 21.13 -11.69
CA CYS A 65 5.06 22.43 -11.03
C CYS A 65 6.54 22.85 -11.04
N ALA A 66 6.82 24.02 -11.64
CA ALA A 66 8.18 24.53 -11.70
C ALA A 66 8.69 25.02 -10.33
N ASN A 67 7.80 25.40 -9.42
CA ASN A 67 8.17 25.94 -8.10
C ASN A 67 8.66 24.82 -7.17
N CYS A 68 7.85 23.78 -6.93
CA CYS A 68 8.23 22.68 -6.04
C CYS A 68 8.89 21.49 -6.76
N GLN A 69 9.08 21.58 -8.08
CA GLN A 69 9.62 20.53 -8.94
C GLN A 69 8.81 19.20 -8.87
N GLY A 70 7.61 19.25 -8.31
CA GLY A 70 6.71 18.10 -8.18
C GLY A 70 5.87 17.89 -9.43
N GLY A 71 5.49 16.65 -9.67
CA GLY A 71 4.57 16.29 -10.74
C GLY A 71 3.45 15.38 -10.24
N PHE A 72 2.29 15.47 -10.86
CA PHE A 72 1.13 14.65 -10.51
C PHE A 72 0.24 14.36 -11.71
N CYS A 73 -0.56 13.30 -11.58
CA CYS A 73 -1.58 12.93 -12.55
C CYS A 73 -2.96 12.98 -11.86
N PRO A 74 -3.91 13.82 -12.30
CA PRO A 74 -5.24 13.91 -11.67
C PRO A 74 -5.98 12.58 -11.61
N ARG A 75 -5.81 11.74 -12.63
CA ARG A 75 -6.38 10.38 -12.68
C ARG A 75 -5.90 9.49 -11.55
N ASP A 76 -4.62 9.59 -11.16
CA ASP A 76 -4.06 8.76 -10.09
C ASP A 76 -4.76 9.08 -8.76
N ARG A 77 -5.04 10.35 -8.51
CA ARG A 77 -5.82 10.80 -7.35
C ARG A 77 -7.26 10.31 -7.39
N ALA A 78 -7.93 10.46 -8.53
CA ALA A 78 -9.32 10.02 -8.70
C ALA A 78 -9.49 8.50 -8.50
N LEU A 79 -8.52 7.72 -8.95
CA LEU A 79 -8.49 6.25 -8.82
C LEU A 79 -7.79 5.75 -7.55
N ARG A 80 -7.33 6.66 -6.68
CA ARG A 80 -6.56 6.37 -5.46
C ARG A 80 -5.29 5.54 -5.72
N LEU A 81 -4.60 5.83 -6.82
CA LEU A 81 -3.37 5.16 -7.22
C LEU A 81 -2.11 5.84 -6.65
N GLU A 82 -2.26 6.99 -6.00
CA GLU A 82 -1.14 7.79 -5.45
C GLU A 82 -0.53 7.17 -4.19
N LEU A 83 -1.33 6.47 -3.36
CA LEU A 83 -0.91 5.95 -2.06
C LEU A 83 0.30 5.01 -2.11
N PHE A 84 0.56 4.39 -3.27
CA PHE A 84 1.64 3.41 -3.45
C PHE A 84 2.53 3.70 -4.66
N SER A 85 2.66 4.97 -5.03
CA SER A 85 3.46 5.43 -6.17
C SER A 85 4.98 5.38 -5.96
N LEU A 86 5.48 4.64 -4.98
CA LEU A 86 6.89 4.63 -4.57
C LEU A 86 7.81 3.79 -5.47
N THR A 87 7.29 3.12 -6.51
CA THR A 87 8.09 2.28 -7.41
C THR A 87 7.58 2.36 -8.85
N PRO A 88 8.38 1.94 -9.86
CA PRO A 88 7.93 1.86 -11.25
C PRO A 88 6.68 0.99 -11.43
N PHE A 89 6.47 0.03 -10.53
CA PHE A 89 5.24 -0.76 -10.45
C PHE A 89 4.35 -0.19 -9.35
N SER A 90 3.16 0.27 -9.74
CA SER A 90 2.16 0.74 -8.78
C SER A 90 1.10 -0.33 -8.60
N LEU A 91 0.62 -0.48 -7.37
CA LEU A 91 -0.44 -1.41 -7.01
C LEU A 91 -1.77 -0.67 -7.01
N THR A 92 -2.81 -1.29 -7.56
CA THR A 92 -4.17 -0.76 -7.40
C THR A 92 -4.70 -1.02 -5.98
N PRO A 93 -5.70 -0.26 -5.49
CA PRO A 93 -6.26 -0.44 -4.15
C PRO A 93 -6.73 -1.87 -3.85
N GLY A 94 -7.25 -2.57 -4.87
CA GLY A 94 -7.66 -3.97 -4.74
C GLY A 94 -6.46 -4.90 -4.43
N VAL A 95 -5.34 -4.71 -5.11
CA VAL A 95 -4.11 -5.49 -4.86
C VAL A 95 -3.52 -5.14 -3.50
N VAL A 96 -3.50 -3.86 -3.14
CA VAL A 96 -3.04 -3.42 -1.80
C VAL A 96 -3.85 -4.09 -0.70
N ARG A 97 -5.18 -4.10 -0.82
CA ARG A 97 -6.05 -4.78 0.15
C ARG A 97 -5.72 -6.28 0.27
N MET A 98 -5.54 -6.96 -0.86
CA MET A 98 -5.17 -8.39 -0.86
C MET A 98 -3.81 -8.60 -0.19
N THR A 99 -2.83 -7.76 -0.53
CA THR A 99 -1.49 -7.78 0.05
C THR A 99 -1.52 -7.57 1.56
N GLY A 100 -2.26 -6.58 2.04
CA GLY A 100 -2.42 -6.33 3.47
C GLY A 100 -3.08 -7.50 4.20
N SER A 101 -4.13 -8.09 3.62
CA SER A 101 -4.81 -9.23 4.21
C SER A 101 -3.91 -10.47 4.33
N THR A 102 -3.07 -10.75 3.33
CA THR A 102 -2.13 -11.88 3.39
C THR A 102 -0.96 -11.60 4.33
N ALA A 103 -0.38 -10.40 4.28
CA ALA A 103 0.74 -10.01 5.14
C ALA A 103 0.39 -9.95 6.63
N ALA A 104 -0.90 -9.83 6.97
CA ALA A 104 -1.37 -9.85 8.36
C ALA A 104 -1.34 -11.25 9.00
N ILE A 105 -1.33 -12.31 8.18
CA ILE A 105 -1.48 -13.70 8.66
C ILE A 105 -0.31 -14.62 8.31
N MET A 106 0.60 -14.19 7.43
CA MET A 106 1.74 -14.99 6.99
C MET A 106 2.96 -14.12 6.69
N SER A 107 4.12 -14.74 6.45
CA SER A 107 5.34 -14.03 6.06
C SER A 107 5.18 -13.31 4.71
N PHE A 108 6.01 -12.29 4.46
CA PHE A 108 5.97 -11.54 3.21
C PHE A 108 6.29 -12.42 1.98
N GLU A 109 7.13 -13.43 2.14
CA GLU A 109 7.48 -14.38 1.09
C GLU A 109 6.31 -15.30 0.76
N GLU A 110 5.67 -15.89 1.78
CA GLU A 110 4.45 -16.69 1.62
C GLU A 110 3.31 -15.86 1.03
N SER A 111 3.15 -14.61 1.47
CA SER A 111 2.16 -13.67 0.91
C SER A 111 2.37 -13.44 -0.58
N SER A 112 3.60 -13.18 -1.01
CA SER A 112 3.97 -13.01 -2.43
C SER A 112 3.62 -14.26 -3.24
N THR A 113 3.99 -15.43 -2.74
CA THR A 113 3.70 -16.73 -3.38
C THR A 113 2.19 -16.98 -3.47
N LEU A 114 1.45 -16.75 -2.38
CA LEU A 114 0.01 -16.96 -2.34
C LEU A 114 -0.75 -16.03 -3.29
N LEU A 115 -0.37 -14.76 -3.37
CA LEU A 115 -0.94 -13.79 -4.29
C LEU A 115 -0.73 -14.21 -5.75
N HIS A 116 0.48 -14.71 -6.07
CA HIS A 116 0.76 -15.25 -7.39
C HIS A 116 -0.08 -16.48 -7.71
N GLU A 117 -0.10 -17.48 -6.84
CA GLU A 117 -0.76 -18.76 -7.08
C GLU A 117 -2.28 -18.65 -7.13
N LEU A 118 -2.90 -17.97 -6.16
CA LEU A 118 -4.36 -17.91 -6.04
C LEU A 118 -4.98 -16.77 -6.84
N ALA A 119 -4.35 -15.60 -6.84
CA ALA A 119 -4.87 -14.43 -7.51
C ALA A 119 -4.28 -14.21 -8.90
N GLY A 120 -3.08 -14.72 -9.18
CA GLY A 120 -2.32 -14.45 -10.40
C GLY A 120 -1.78 -13.01 -10.44
N VAL A 121 -1.56 -12.43 -9.26
CA VAL A 121 -1.07 -11.06 -9.08
C VAL A 121 0.43 -11.10 -8.79
N GLU A 122 1.20 -10.33 -9.54
CA GLU A 122 2.66 -10.28 -9.44
C GLU A 122 3.08 -9.18 -8.46
N VAL A 123 3.34 -9.56 -7.21
CA VAL A 123 3.82 -8.63 -6.17
C VAL A 123 5.08 -9.22 -5.54
N SER A 124 6.19 -8.51 -5.62
CA SER A 124 7.45 -8.97 -5.00
C SER A 124 7.40 -8.88 -3.47
N VAL A 125 8.24 -9.68 -2.80
CA VAL A 125 8.37 -9.68 -1.33
C VAL A 125 8.60 -8.26 -0.78
N SER A 126 9.45 -7.46 -1.44
CA SER A 126 9.72 -6.08 -1.05
C SER A 126 8.50 -5.15 -1.23
N GLN A 127 7.65 -5.44 -2.21
CA GLN A 127 6.40 -4.67 -2.40
C GLN A 127 5.37 -5.07 -1.34
N VAL A 128 5.28 -6.37 -0.99
CA VAL A 128 4.44 -6.84 0.11
C VAL A 128 4.85 -6.15 1.42
N GLN A 129 6.14 -6.15 1.75
CA GLN A 129 6.64 -5.48 2.94
C GLN A 129 6.28 -4.00 2.98
N ARG A 130 6.57 -3.26 1.89
CA ARG A 130 6.27 -1.81 1.83
C ARG A 130 4.78 -1.50 1.93
N ALA A 131 3.94 -2.31 1.29
CA ALA A 131 2.49 -2.16 1.38
C ALA A 131 1.99 -2.42 2.81
N ALA A 132 2.49 -3.47 3.47
CA ALA A 132 2.15 -3.79 4.85
C ALA A 132 2.59 -2.68 5.82
N GLU A 133 3.81 -2.16 5.67
CA GLU A 133 4.33 -1.05 6.49
C GLU A 133 3.49 0.22 6.32
N ALA A 134 3.13 0.58 5.08
CA ALA A 134 2.30 1.76 4.81
C ALA A 134 0.87 1.60 5.39
N LEU A 135 0.24 0.45 5.21
CA LEU A 135 -1.06 0.16 5.81
C LEU A 135 -1.01 0.16 7.34
N GLY A 136 0.07 -0.36 7.93
CA GLY A 136 0.28 -0.34 9.38
C GLY A 136 0.29 1.07 9.95
N VAL A 137 0.90 2.03 9.25
CA VAL A 137 0.88 3.45 9.65
C VAL A 137 -0.53 4.03 9.61
N GLU A 138 -1.31 3.74 8.56
CA GLU A 138 -2.69 4.21 8.44
C GLU A 138 -3.59 3.60 9.52
N ILE A 139 -3.50 2.28 9.74
CA ILE A 139 -4.27 1.57 10.77
C ILE A 139 -3.95 2.15 12.16
N ALA A 140 -2.66 2.34 12.49
CA ALA A 140 -2.27 2.91 13.77
C ALA A 140 -2.76 4.35 13.97
N ALA A 141 -2.91 5.13 12.90
CA ALA A 141 -3.50 6.46 12.96
C ALA A 141 -5.01 6.39 13.23
N ASP A 142 -5.74 5.50 12.53
CA ASP A 142 -7.17 5.29 12.71
C ASP A 142 -7.49 4.75 14.11
N GLU A 143 -6.72 3.80 14.62
CA GLU A 143 -6.88 3.24 15.97
C GLU A 143 -6.76 4.32 17.04
N ARG A 144 -5.81 5.26 16.92
CA ARG A 144 -5.70 6.38 17.85
C ARG A 144 -6.94 7.26 17.88
N VAL A 145 -7.52 7.54 16.72
CA VAL A 145 -8.75 8.34 16.62
C VAL A 145 -9.95 7.56 17.20
N CYS A 146 -10.00 6.23 17.03
CA CYS A 146 -11.07 5.40 17.57
C CYS A 146 -11.02 5.27 19.09
N VAL A 147 -9.82 5.20 19.68
CA VAL A 147 -9.64 5.13 21.15
C VAL A 147 -10.12 6.42 21.84
N GLU A 148 -10.04 7.56 21.19
CA GLU A 148 -10.56 8.83 21.72
C GLU A 148 -12.10 8.88 21.80
N ARG A 149 -12.80 7.97 21.13
CA ARG A 149 -14.27 7.81 21.20
C ARG A 149 -14.63 6.67 22.16
N MET A 150 -14.36 6.86 23.44
CA MET A 150 -14.77 5.88 24.43
C MET A 150 -16.29 5.73 24.48
N GLY A 151 -16.75 4.48 24.32
CA GLY A 151 -18.15 4.11 24.55
C GLY A 151 -18.57 4.20 26.03
N GLU A 152 -19.76 3.74 26.35
CA GLU A 152 -20.24 3.65 27.74
C GLU A 152 -19.29 2.86 28.62
N ILE A 153 -18.96 3.40 29.79
CA ILE A 153 -18.08 2.74 30.76
C ILE A 153 -18.78 1.50 31.29
N ALA A 154 -18.22 0.32 31.00
CA ALA A 154 -18.73 -0.92 31.57
C ALA A 154 -18.51 -0.93 33.11
N PRO A 155 -19.45 -1.48 33.90
CA PRO A 155 -19.36 -1.53 35.36
C PRO A 155 -18.20 -2.39 35.86
N THR A 156 -17.69 -3.29 35.04
CA THR A 156 -16.55 -4.16 35.36
C THR A 156 -15.65 -4.30 34.13
N MET A 157 -14.35 -4.12 34.31
CA MET A 157 -13.34 -4.27 33.27
C MET A 157 -12.40 -5.43 33.64
N TYR A 158 -12.21 -6.36 32.71
CA TYR A 158 -11.20 -7.42 32.84
C TYR A 158 -9.97 -7.04 32.02
N LEU A 159 -8.83 -6.90 32.67
CA LEU A 159 -7.57 -6.58 32.00
C LEU A 159 -6.70 -7.85 31.96
N GLY A 160 -6.48 -8.37 30.75
CA GLY A 160 -5.49 -9.42 30.48
C GLY A 160 -4.25 -8.80 29.87
N MET A 161 -3.04 -9.13 30.38
CA MET A 161 -1.78 -8.71 29.80
C MET A 161 -0.90 -9.93 29.56
N ASP A 162 -0.48 -10.11 28.33
CA ASP A 162 0.50 -11.12 27.94
C ASP A 162 1.71 -10.49 27.24
N GLY A 163 2.88 -11.09 27.38
CA GLY A 163 4.12 -10.60 26.78
C GLY A 163 4.83 -11.72 26.03
N THR A 164 5.14 -11.49 24.76
CA THR A 164 5.95 -12.39 23.96
C THR A 164 7.18 -11.70 23.40
N GLY A 165 8.29 -12.44 23.26
CA GLY A 165 9.51 -11.95 22.65
C GLY A 165 9.45 -12.07 21.12
N VAL A 166 9.41 -10.94 20.43
CA VAL A 166 9.45 -10.89 18.97
C VAL A 166 10.89 -10.77 18.49
N PRO A 167 11.42 -11.70 17.66
CA PRO A 167 12.75 -11.57 17.07
C PRO A 167 12.84 -10.30 16.21
N MET A 168 13.89 -9.51 16.41
CA MET A 168 14.10 -8.25 15.70
C MET A 168 15.25 -8.39 14.69
N ARG A 169 15.17 -7.66 13.59
CA ARG A 169 16.27 -7.57 12.63
C ARG A 169 17.47 -6.86 13.28
N PRO A 170 18.72 -7.25 12.97
CA PRO A 170 19.91 -6.62 13.54
C PRO A 170 19.96 -5.10 13.37
N SER A 171 19.47 -4.58 12.24
CA SER A 171 19.39 -3.15 11.95
C SER A 171 18.47 -2.37 12.89
N GLU A 172 17.42 -3.00 13.41
CA GLU A 172 16.41 -2.38 14.27
C GLU A 172 16.83 -2.37 15.76
N VAL A 173 17.85 -3.16 16.11
CA VAL A 173 18.39 -3.24 17.46
C VAL A 173 19.83 -2.71 17.55
N ALA A 174 20.35 -2.12 16.47
CA ALA A 174 21.67 -1.52 16.45
C ALA A 174 21.78 -0.43 17.54
N GLY A 175 22.88 -0.47 18.32
CA GLY A 175 23.12 0.48 19.42
C GLY A 175 22.36 0.19 20.72
N ARG A 176 21.55 -0.87 20.80
CA ARG A 176 20.90 -1.29 22.06
C ARG A 176 21.62 -2.47 22.70
N SER A 177 21.93 -2.35 24.01
CA SER A 177 22.47 -3.47 24.79
C SER A 177 21.38 -4.52 24.99
N GLY A 178 21.56 -5.72 24.45
CA GLY A 178 20.70 -6.88 24.75
C GLY A 178 21.20 -7.61 25.99
N LYS A 179 20.27 -8.20 26.75
CA LYS A 179 20.57 -8.95 27.97
C LYS A 179 21.08 -10.37 27.77
N GLN A 180 21.37 -10.82 26.55
CA GLN A 180 21.70 -12.22 26.30
C GLN A 180 23.19 -12.41 25.96
N PRO A 181 23.95 -13.13 26.83
CA PRO A 181 25.38 -13.41 26.64
C PRO A 181 25.64 -14.43 25.51
N ASP A 182 24.64 -15.20 25.09
CA ASP A 182 24.75 -16.39 24.23
C ASP A 182 24.58 -16.13 22.73
N ARG A 183 24.56 -14.86 22.29
CA ARG A 183 24.34 -14.44 20.89
C ARG A 183 23.01 -14.86 20.28
N SER A 184 22.01 -15.27 21.06
CA SER A 184 20.66 -15.51 20.55
C SER A 184 20.04 -14.23 19.92
N PRO A 185 19.06 -14.37 19.00
CA PRO A 185 18.43 -13.21 18.37
C PRO A 185 17.91 -12.23 19.42
N ARG A 186 18.22 -10.95 19.26
CA ARG A 186 17.66 -9.92 20.12
C ARG A 186 16.16 -9.83 19.88
N THR A 187 15.39 -9.92 20.94
CA THR A 187 13.93 -9.82 20.89
C THR A 187 13.46 -8.49 21.49
N ARG A 188 12.35 -7.99 20.99
CA ARG A 188 11.54 -7.00 21.70
C ARG A 188 10.33 -7.70 22.30
N GLU A 189 10.05 -7.36 23.54
CA GLU A 189 8.81 -7.81 24.16
C GLU A 189 7.64 -7.03 23.55
N ALA A 190 6.69 -7.76 22.94
CA ALA A 190 5.39 -7.24 22.58
C ALA A 190 4.41 -7.58 23.71
N LYS A 191 3.76 -6.57 24.27
CA LYS A 191 2.71 -6.76 25.28
C LYS A 191 1.36 -6.61 24.60
N VAL A 192 0.55 -7.62 24.71
CA VAL A 192 -0.85 -7.61 24.25
C VAL A 192 -1.71 -7.39 25.49
N VAL A 193 -2.54 -6.36 25.44
CA VAL A 193 -3.54 -6.06 26.46
C VAL A 193 -4.90 -6.30 25.87
N THR A 194 -5.69 -7.12 26.56
CA THR A 194 -7.12 -7.33 26.25
C THR A 194 -7.97 -6.70 27.35
N VAL A 195 -8.97 -5.97 26.94
CA VAL A 195 -9.92 -5.28 27.81
C VAL A 195 -11.32 -5.84 27.58
#